data_d5299c5221948aa579c351ad43c939c6
#
_entry.id   d5299c5221948aa579c351ad43c939c6
#
_cell.length_a   1.000
_cell.length_b   1.000
_cell.length_c   1.000
_cell.angle_alpha   90.00
_cell.angle_beta   90.00
_cell.angle_gamma   90.00
#
_symmetry.space_group_name_H-M   'P 1'
#
loop_
_entity.id
_entity.type
_entity.pdbx_description
1 polymer ?
#
loop_
_entity_poly.entity_id
_entity_poly.type
_entity_poly.pdbx_seq_one_letter_code
_entity_poly.pdbx_strand_id
1 'polypeptide(L)'
;MSKDAEAGGLRYFAAILLAAHFLVSGAANSWAEEEPVFTIAFKDGAVSPLRLEVPANRRFQLNLVNNGDTPAEFESNELRKEKILAPRTTSILVFRTLDPGEYPFFDDFHPDAPKAILIAK
;
A
#
# COMPACT_ATOMS: atom_id res chain seq x y z
N MET A 1 -22.95 -24.58 -58.13
CA MET A 1 -23.68 -23.58 -57.30
C MET A 1 -23.53 -23.76 -55.79
N SER A 2 -23.46 -24.98 -55.30
CA SER A 2 -23.23 -25.25 -53.89
C SER A 2 -21.80 -24.93 -53.39
N LYS A 3 -20.83 -24.84 -54.28
CA LYS A 3 -19.43 -24.57 -53.93
C LYS A 3 -19.17 -23.16 -53.42
N ASP A 4 -19.92 -22.17 -53.89
CA ASP A 4 -19.75 -20.77 -53.47
C ASP A 4 -20.28 -20.50 -52.06
N ALA A 5 -21.32 -21.22 -51.66
CA ALA A 5 -21.86 -21.13 -50.30
C ALA A 5 -20.93 -21.72 -49.24
N GLU A 6 -20.21 -22.79 -49.54
CA GLU A 6 -19.25 -23.42 -48.68
C GLU A 6 -18.02 -22.55 -48.43
N ALA A 7 -17.54 -21.86 -49.44
CA ALA A 7 -16.40 -20.96 -49.31
C ALA A 7 -16.72 -19.74 -48.46
N GLY A 8 -17.97 -19.28 -48.44
CA GLY A 8 -18.42 -18.20 -47.58
C GLY A 8 -18.42 -18.57 -46.08
N GLY A 9 -18.81 -19.82 -45.77
CA GLY A 9 -18.84 -20.30 -44.38
C GLY A 9 -17.46 -20.37 -43.72
N LEU A 10 -16.45 -20.79 -44.46
CA LEU A 10 -15.08 -20.88 -43.97
C LEU A 10 -14.47 -19.51 -43.62
N ARG A 11 -14.83 -18.48 -44.33
CA ARG A 11 -14.36 -17.12 -44.10
C ARG A 11 -14.90 -16.53 -42.78
N TYR A 12 -16.13 -16.83 -42.43
CA TYR A 12 -16.75 -16.36 -41.21
C TYR A 12 -16.15 -17.02 -39.95
N PHE A 13 -15.81 -18.29 -40.02
CA PHE A 13 -15.15 -18.99 -38.92
C PHE A 13 -13.77 -18.41 -38.58
N ALA A 14 -12.99 -18.05 -39.59
CA ALA A 14 -11.67 -17.47 -39.39
C ALA A 14 -11.75 -16.10 -38.73
N ALA A 15 -12.76 -15.29 -39.05
CA ALA A 15 -12.96 -13.98 -38.43
C ALA A 15 -13.34 -14.09 -36.95
N ILE A 16 -14.15 -15.06 -36.57
CA ILE A 16 -14.57 -15.29 -35.17
C ILE A 16 -13.38 -15.73 -34.31
N LEU A 17 -12.49 -16.57 -34.84
CA LEU A 17 -11.29 -17.01 -34.12
C LEU A 17 -10.31 -15.85 -33.83
N LEU A 18 -10.17 -14.92 -34.75
CA LEU A 18 -9.34 -13.74 -34.57
C LEU A 18 -9.88 -12.80 -33.45
N ALA A 19 -11.20 -12.65 -33.38
CA ALA A 19 -11.82 -11.83 -32.34
C ALA A 19 -11.62 -12.41 -30.92
N ALA A 20 -11.67 -13.73 -30.79
CA ALA A 20 -11.44 -14.41 -29.52
C ALA A 20 -10.01 -14.22 -29.00
N HIS A 21 -9.02 -14.20 -29.85
CA HIS A 21 -7.62 -13.97 -29.48
C HIS A 21 -7.38 -12.54 -28.95
N PHE A 22 -8.07 -11.58 -29.51
CA PHE A 22 -7.92 -10.19 -29.09
C PHE A 22 -8.46 -9.93 -27.68
N LEU A 23 -9.54 -10.63 -27.28
CA LEU A 23 -10.13 -10.50 -25.93
C LEU A 23 -9.24 -11.06 -24.83
N VAL A 24 -8.44 -12.08 -25.09
CA VAL A 24 -7.56 -12.70 -24.10
C VAL A 24 -6.35 -11.82 -23.78
N SER A 25 -5.80 -11.10 -24.73
CA SER A 25 -4.64 -10.25 -24.52
C SER A 25 -4.96 -8.96 -23.73
N GLY A 26 -6.20 -8.49 -23.76
CA GLY A 26 -6.62 -7.32 -22.96
C GLY A 26 -6.77 -7.61 -21.47
N ALA A 27 -7.05 -8.84 -21.06
CA ALA A 27 -7.22 -9.23 -19.67
C ALA A 27 -5.90 -9.37 -18.90
N ALA A 28 -4.76 -9.56 -19.58
CA ALA A 28 -3.47 -9.80 -18.96
C ALA A 28 -2.80 -8.56 -18.36
N ASN A 29 -3.28 -7.33 -18.67
CA ASN A 29 -2.67 -6.07 -18.27
C ASN A 29 -3.36 -5.36 -17.10
N SER A 30 -4.34 -6.00 -16.43
CA SER A 30 -5.14 -5.35 -15.39
C SER A 30 -4.61 -5.55 -13.96
N TRP A 31 -3.45 -6.17 -13.80
CA TRP A 31 -2.86 -6.45 -12.48
C TRP A 31 -1.96 -5.30 -12.05
N ALA A 32 -2.53 -4.32 -11.34
CA ALA A 32 -1.74 -3.34 -10.64
C ALA A 32 -1.26 -3.94 -9.32
N GLU A 33 0.02 -3.77 -8.99
CA GLU A 33 0.52 -4.10 -7.66
C GLU A 33 -0.16 -3.21 -6.62
N GLU A 34 -0.68 -3.82 -5.56
CA GLU A 34 -1.22 -3.09 -4.44
C GLU A 34 -0.10 -2.41 -3.65
N GLU A 35 -0.38 -1.20 -3.16
CA GLU A 35 0.52 -0.47 -2.30
C GLU A 35 0.62 -1.16 -0.94
N PRO A 36 1.83 -1.46 -0.44
CA PRO A 36 1.97 -2.05 0.89
C PRO A 36 1.43 -1.15 1.99
N VAL A 37 0.75 -1.74 2.96
CA VAL A 37 0.17 -1.06 4.11
C VAL A 37 0.69 -1.71 5.39
N PHE A 38 1.17 -0.89 6.32
CA PHE A 38 1.65 -1.33 7.62
C PHE A 38 0.90 -0.59 8.71
N THR A 39 0.72 -1.22 9.87
CA THR A 39 -0.01 -0.63 10.98
C THR A 39 0.91 -0.39 12.16
N ILE A 40 0.81 0.82 12.74
CA ILE A 40 1.43 1.18 14.01
C ILE A 40 0.30 1.53 14.97
N ALA A 41 0.30 0.92 16.14
CA ALA A 41 -0.70 1.15 17.17
C ALA A 41 -0.11 1.94 18.33
N PHE A 42 -0.89 2.89 18.82
CA PHE A 42 -0.60 3.70 19.99
C PHE A 42 -1.66 3.41 21.06
N LYS A 43 -1.25 3.31 22.30
CA LYS A 43 -2.17 3.14 23.42
C LYS A 43 -1.57 3.72 24.70
N ASP A 44 -2.02 4.91 25.09
CA ASP A 44 -1.66 5.54 26.36
C ASP A 44 -0.15 5.51 26.65
N GLY A 45 0.66 5.87 25.67
CA GLY A 45 2.11 5.87 25.74
C GLY A 45 2.79 4.62 25.20
N ALA A 46 2.09 3.53 24.99
CA ALA A 46 2.64 2.34 24.35
C ALA A 46 2.59 2.47 22.82
N VAL A 47 3.65 2.06 22.15
CA VAL A 47 3.77 2.03 20.69
C VAL A 47 4.10 0.61 20.24
N SER A 48 3.40 0.11 19.26
CA SER A 48 3.59 -1.24 18.74
C SER A 48 3.41 -1.28 17.21
N PRO A 49 4.34 -1.91 16.48
CA PRO A 49 5.60 -2.51 16.94
C PRO A 49 6.66 -1.43 17.24
N LEU A 50 7.65 -1.76 18.04
CA LEU A 50 8.79 -0.87 18.29
C LEU A 50 9.83 -0.92 17.16
N ARG A 51 9.75 -1.93 16.31
CA ARG A 51 10.63 -2.11 15.16
C ARG A 51 9.79 -2.57 13.97
N LEU A 52 9.76 -1.76 12.91
CA LEU A 52 8.96 -2.05 11.73
C LEU A 52 9.80 -1.94 10.47
N GLU A 53 9.88 -3.04 9.72
CA GLU A 53 10.52 -3.04 8.41
C GLU A 53 9.53 -2.58 7.34
N VAL A 54 9.96 -1.67 6.49
CA VAL A 54 9.20 -1.13 5.36
C VAL A 54 10.05 -1.18 4.09
N PRO A 55 9.44 -1.21 2.90
CA PRO A 55 10.22 -1.23 1.68
C PRO A 55 10.90 0.11 1.43
N ALA A 56 12.18 0.07 1.06
CA ALA A 56 12.91 1.23 0.55
C ALA A 56 12.56 1.48 -0.91
N ASN A 57 12.70 2.72 -1.35
CA ASN A 57 12.59 3.11 -2.76
C ASN A 57 11.25 2.75 -3.42
N ARG A 58 10.21 2.60 -2.63
CA ARG A 58 8.86 2.39 -3.16
C ARG A 58 7.81 3.03 -2.27
N ARG A 59 6.66 3.33 -2.85
CA ARG A 59 5.53 3.90 -2.14
C ARG A 59 4.92 2.89 -1.18
N PHE A 60 4.60 3.33 0.03
CA PHE A 60 3.87 2.54 1.02
C PHE A 60 3.04 3.45 1.93
N GLN A 61 2.18 2.84 2.71
CA GLN A 61 1.25 3.51 3.60
C GLN A 61 1.43 3.00 5.02
N LEU A 62 1.36 3.92 6.00
CA LEU A 62 1.22 3.59 7.41
C LEU A 62 -0.20 3.91 7.87
N ASN A 63 -0.86 2.93 8.46
CA ASN A 63 -2.07 3.14 9.24
C ASN A 63 -1.64 3.38 10.69
N LEU A 64 -1.96 4.55 11.21
CA LEU A 64 -1.69 4.93 12.60
C LEU A 64 -2.98 4.78 13.39
N VAL A 65 -3.01 3.86 14.33
CA VAL A 65 -4.20 3.53 15.11
C VAL A 65 -3.98 3.94 16.56
N ASN A 66 -4.82 4.82 17.08
CA ASN A 66 -4.81 5.14 18.51
C ASN A 66 -5.90 4.34 19.22
N ASN A 67 -5.50 3.28 19.92
CA ASN A 67 -6.38 2.42 20.70
C ASN A 67 -6.51 2.87 22.16
N GLY A 68 -5.89 3.97 22.51
CA GLY A 68 -5.90 4.51 23.88
C GLY A 68 -7.02 5.49 24.14
N ASP A 69 -7.09 5.94 25.38
CA ASP A 69 -8.05 6.95 25.85
C ASP A 69 -7.43 8.35 25.89
N THR A 70 -6.14 8.46 25.61
CA THR A 70 -5.39 9.72 25.52
C THR A 70 -4.94 9.99 24.10
N PRO A 71 -4.76 11.27 23.71
CA PRO A 71 -4.19 11.59 22.40
C PRO A 71 -2.79 11.03 22.24
N ALA A 72 -2.41 10.73 21.01
CA ALA A 72 -1.06 10.33 20.63
C ALA A 72 -0.56 11.22 19.49
N GLU A 73 0.75 11.30 19.33
CA GLU A 73 1.34 11.99 18.21
C GLU A 73 2.49 11.17 17.63
N PHE A 74 2.31 10.69 16.42
CA PHE A 74 3.43 10.12 15.66
C PHE A 74 4.39 11.26 15.30
N GLU A 75 5.65 11.16 15.71
CA GLU A 75 6.66 12.12 15.35
C GLU A 75 7.96 11.43 14.94
N SER A 76 8.52 11.89 13.83
CA SER A 76 9.86 11.51 13.38
C SER A 76 10.58 12.73 12.85
N ASN A 77 11.66 13.10 13.51
CA ASN A 77 12.49 14.24 13.10
C ASN A 77 13.21 13.93 11.78
N GLU A 78 13.68 12.71 11.62
CA GLU A 78 14.42 12.27 10.43
C GLU A 78 13.52 12.24 9.20
N LEU A 79 12.25 11.88 9.36
CA LEU A 79 11.26 11.88 8.28
C LEU A 79 10.61 13.23 8.07
N ARG A 80 10.75 14.16 9.02
CA ARG A 80 10.01 15.43 9.05
C ARG A 80 8.50 15.22 8.95
N LYS A 81 8.01 14.23 9.69
CA LYS A 81 6.59 13.86 9.74
C LYS A 81 6.08 13.93 11.16
N GLU A 82 4.88 14.47 11.29
CA GLU A 82 4.13 14.44 12.53
C GLU A 82 2.65 14.23 12.21
N LYS A 83 1.95 13.52 13.09
CA LYS A 83 0.52 13.29 12.97
C LYS A 83 -0.11 13.11 14.35
N ILE A 84 -1.04 14.00 14.68
CA ILE A 84 -1.81 13.91 15.92
C ILE A 84 -2.98 12.96 15.71
N LEU A 85 -3.18 12.08 16.68
CA LEU A 85 -4.25 11.09 16.71
C LEU A 85 -5.11 11.33 17.96
N ALA A 86 -6.37 11.69 17.76
CA ALA A 86 -7.34 11.72 18.85
C ALA A 86 -7.54 10.30 19.43
N PRO A 87 -8.01 10.17 20.68
CA PRO A 87 -8.32 8.85 21.23
C PRO A 87 -9.26 8.06 20.34
N ARG A 88 -9.01 6.75 20.19
CA ARG A 88 -9.88 5.84 19.46
C ARG A 88 -10.06 6.20 17.99
N THR A 89 -9.04 6.79 17.35
CA THR A 89 -9.08 7.13 15.93
C THR A 89 -7.96 6.47 15.15
N THR A 90 -8.13 6.43 13.84
CA THR A 90 -7.12 5.95 12.89
C THR A 90 -6.81 7.05 11.89
N SER A 91 -5.56 7.16 11.51
CA SER A 91 -5.09 8.09 10.49
C SER A 91 -4.10 7.41 9.55
N ILE A 92 -3.90 7.99 8.39
CA ILE A 92 -3.06 7.41 7.35
C ILE A 92 -1.92 8.37 7.03
N LEU A 93 -0.69 7.84 6.96
CA LEU A 93 0.47 8.52 6.39
C LEU A 93 0.93 7.78 5.14
N VAL A 94 1.14 8.51 4.06
CA VAL A 94 1.66 7.97 2.81
C VAL A 94 3.10 8.42 2.62
N PHE A 95 3.97 7.46 2.28
CA PHE A 95 5.36 7.71 1.94
C PHE A 95 5.57 7.39 0.47
N ARG A 96 6.08 8.35 -0.29
CA ARG A 96 6.34 8.14 -1.71
C ARG A 96 7.55 7.24 -1.92
N THR A 97 8.64 7.59 -1.27
CA THR A 97 9.88 6.80 -1.27
C THR A 97 10.68 7.15 -0.02
N LEU A 98 11.33 6.14 0.57
CA LEU A 98 12.36 6.33 1.57
C LEU A 98 13.66 5.72 1.07
N ASP A 99 14.76 6.39 1.30
CA ASP A 99 16.07 5.79 1.10
C ASP A 99 16.27 4.65 2.11
N PRO A 100 17.06 3.63 1.78
CA PRO A 100 17.42 2.62 2.77
C PRO A 100 18.04 3.26 4.01
N GLY A 101 17.58 2.85 5.18
CA GLY A 101 18.08 3.43 6.43
C GLY A 101 17.16 3.20 7.59
N GLU A 102 17.51 3.78 8.73
CA GLU A 102 16.77 3.70 9.96
C GLU A 102 16.19 5.07 10.33
N TYR A 103 14.91 5.07 10.67
CA TYR A 103 14.15 6.28 10.93
C TYR A 103 13.43 6.16 12.28
N PRO A 104 14.00 6.71 13.36
CA PRO A 104 13.34 6.71 14.66
C PRO A 104 12.03 7.49 14.65
N PHE A 105 11.06 7.02 15.40
CA PHE A 105 9.81 7.73 15.67
C PHE A 105 9.35 7.48 17.11
N PHE A 106 8.47 8.32 17.58
CA PHE A 106 7.99 8.25 18.96
C PHE A 106 6.62 8.93 19.08
N ASP A 107 5.98 8.71 20.23
CA ASP A 107 4.76 9.43 20.62
C ASP A 107 5.14 10.69 21.39
N ASP A 108 5.01 11.86 20.76
CA ASP A 108 5.44 13.12 21.37
C ASP A 108 4.57 13.56 22.56
N PHE A 109 3.37 13.03 22.70
CA PHE A 109 2.55 13.26 23.89
C PHE A 109 2.96 12.37 25.05
N HIS A 110 3.80 11.38 24.84
CA HIS A 110 4.34 10.48 25.85
C HIS A 110 5.85 10.33 25.65
N PRO A 111 6.61 11.42 25.86
CA PRO A 111 8.03 11.44 25.48
C PRO A 111 8.92 10.47 26.29
N ASP A 112 8.45 10.02 27.45
CA ASP A 112 9.17 9.05 28.29
C ASP A 112 8.93 7.60 27.86
N ALA A 113 8.02 7.36 26.94
CA ALA A 113 7.78 6.03 26.38
C ALA A 113 8.95 5.55 25.52
N PRO A 114 9.13 4.22 25.36
CA PRO A 114 10.16 3.68 24.47
C PRO A 114 10.02 4.21 23.06
N LYS A 115 11.14 4.61 22.46
CA LYS A 115 11.19 5.03 21.05
C LYS A 115 11.15 3.82 20.13
N ALA A 116 10.52 4.01 18.99
CA ALA A 116 10.39 3.00 17.97
C ALA A 116 11.27 3.35 16.75
N ILE A 117 11.36 2.43 15.80
CA ILE A 117 12.17 2.64 14.61
C ILE A 117 11.51 2.03 13.37
N LEU A 118 11.49 2.79 12.28
CA LEU A 118 11.22 2.29 10.94
C LEU A 118 12.55 1.92 10.28
N ILE A 119 12.59 0.76 9.64
CA ILE A 119 13.76 0.30 8.91
C ILE A 119 13.36 0.11 7.47
N ALA A 120 13.87 0.98 6.59
CA ALA A 120 13.66 0.88 5.16
C ALA A 120 14.79 0.05 4.53
N LYS A 121 14.41 -1.04 3.87
CA LYS A 121 15.37 -1.90 3.17
C LYS A 121 14.79 -2.66 1.97
#